data_05e73740494a61a362000f95a18bb6d7
#
_entry.id   05e73740494a61a362000f95a18bb6d7
#
_cell.length_a   1.000
_cell.length_b   1.000
_cell.length_c   1.000
_cell.angle_alpha   90.00
_cell.angle_beta   90.00
_cell.angle_gamma   90.00
#
_symmetry.space_group_name_H-M   'P 1'
#
loop_
_entity.id
_entity.type
_entity.pdbx_description
1 polymer ?
#
loop_
_entity_poly.entity_id
_entity_poly.type
_entity_poly.pdbx_seq_one_letter_code
_entity_poly.pdbx_strand_id
1 'polypeptide(L)'
;VISEHEVLTELRGLRARIPHLAGGLVATTDGLVVAHDTTDLEPEGIAALTAAALGVGARLTEATGRGGFRELLTRGELGYTATYAVGAFVVLTLLAGPEANVGRLHLEARKAGGRIAALADTALGRP
;
A
#
# COMPACT_ATOMS: atom_id res chain seq x y z
N VAL A 1 12.96 -8.94 -10.72
CA VAL A 1 12.49 -9.15 -9.35
C VAL A 1 12.65 -7.89 -8.53
N ILE A 2 11.59 -7.46 -7.85
CA ILE A 2 11.61 -6.26 -7.00
C ILE A 2 12.46 -6.56 -5.77
N SER A 3 13.36 -5.65 -5.40
CA SER A 3 14.22 -5.79 -4.23
C SER A 3 13.40 -5.70 -2.94
N GLU A 4 13.26 -6.80 -2.23
CA GLU A 4 12.60 -6.86 -0.93
C GLU A 4 13.26 -5.91 0.06
N HIS A 5 14.58 -5.87 0.09
CA HIS A 5 15.34 -5.02 1.02
C HIS A 5 15.06 -3.53 0.79
N GLU A 6 15.05 -3.08 -0.46
CA GLU A 6 14.79 -1.67 -0.78
C GLU A 6 13.35 -1.28 -0.45
N VAL A 7 12.38 -2.17 -0.73
CA VAL A 7 10.98 -1.94 -0.38
C VAL A 7 10.81 -1.89 1.14
N LEU A 8 11.45 -2.80 1.88
CA LEU A 8 11.39 -2.79 3.33
C LEU A 8 11.96 -1.50 3.92
N THR A 9 13.03 -0.97 3.34
CA THR A 9 13.60 0.33 3.73
C THR A 9 12.56 1.45 3.56
N GLU A 10 11.80 1.46 2.48
CA GLU A 10 10.71 2.41 2.26
C GLU A 10 9.61 2.27 3.32
N LEU A 11 9.21 1.04 3.65
CA LEU A 11 8.19 0.78 4.67
C LEU A 11 8.64 1.26 6.06
N ARG A 12 9.87 0.99 6.43
CA ARG A 12 10.45 1.46 7.70
C ARG A 12 10.55 2.97 7.75
N GLY A 13 10.90 3.59 6.63
CA GLY A 13 10.91 5.05 6.51
C GLY A 13 9.54 5.68 6.73
N LEU A 14 8.49 5.05 6.21
CA LEU A 14 7.11 5.50 6.45
C LEU A 14 6.76 5.44 7.94
N ARG A 15 7.10 4.36 8.62
CA ARG A 15 6.86 4.23 10.06
C ARG A 15 7.55 5.34 10.84
N ALA A 16 8.76 5.74 10.43
CA ALA A 16 9.51 6.81 11.08
C ALA A 16 8.89 8.19 10.83
N ARG A 17 8.25 8.40 9.67
CA ARG A 17 7.72 9.71 9.28
C ARG A 17 6.25 9.93 9.64
N ILE A 18 5.47 8.85 9.78
CA ILE A 18 4.02 8.95 10.04
C ILE A 18 3.74 8.56 11.49
N PRO A 19 3.35 9.52 12.35
CA PRO A 19 2.93 9.21 13.71
C PRO A 19 1.72 8.26 13.71
N HIS A 20 1.72 7.28 14.62
CA HIS A 20 0.67 6.28 14.79
C HIS A 20 0.55 5.27 13.65
N LEU A 21 1.56 5.18 12.78
CA LEU A 21 1.62 4.10 11.80
C LEU A 21 2.01 2.80 12.51
N ALA A 22 1.16 1.79 12.42
CA ALA A 22 1.37 0.50 13.07
C ALA A 22 2.15 -0.48 12.18
N GLY A 23 2.09 -0.30 10.88
CA GLY A 23 2.82 -1.17 9.95
C GLY A 23 2.49 -0.89 8.50
N GLY A 24 3.15 -1.62 7.63
CA GLY A 24 2.95 -1.52 6.20
C GLY A 24 3.30 -2.80 5.47
N LEU A 25 2.80 -2.91 4.25
CA LEU A 25 2.97 -4.08 3.41
C LEU A 25 2.96 -3.66 1.95
N VAL A 26 3.84 -4.26 1.17
CA VAL A 26 3.82 -4.13 -0.29
C VAL A 26 3.57 -5.51 -0.87
N ALA A 27 2.61 -5.60 -1.77
CA ALA A 27 2.23 -6.82 -2.43
C ALA A 27 2.05 -6.57 -3.94
N THR A 28 2.01 -7.64 -4.70
CA THR A 28 1.61 -7.57 -6.10
C THR A 28 0.09 -7.49 -6.21
N THR A 29 -0.43 -7.07 -7.36
CA THR A 29 -1.88 -6.96 -7.59
C THR A 29 -2.60 -8.31 -7.58
N ASP A 30 -1.87 -9.42 -7.70
CA ASP A 30 -2.40 -10.76 -7.56
C ASP A 30 -2.22 -11.37 -6.16
N GLY A 31 -1.79 -10.56 -5.19
CA GLY A 31 -1.83 -10.94 -3.78
C GLY A 31 -0.57 -11.60 -3.23
N LEU A 32 0.57 -11.47 -3.91
CA LEU A 32 1.85 -12.00 -3.43
C LEU A 32 2.61 -10.93 -2.63
N VAL A 33 3.06 -11.29 -1.43
CA VAL A 33 3.83 -10.37 -0.58
C VAL A 33 5.20 -10.10 -1.20
N VAL A 34 5.55 -8.83 -1.33
CA VAL A 34 6.91 -8.39 -1.71
C VAL A 34 7.74 -8.13 -0.46
N ALA A 35 7.21 -7.34 0.47
CA ALA A 35 7.85 -7.04 1.75
C ALA A 35 6.79 -6.57 2.75
N HIS A 36 7.07 -6.73 4.03
CA HIS A 36 6.18 -6.23 5.07
C HIS A 36 6.96 -5.78 6.31
N ASP A 37 6.39 -4.80 6.98
CA ASP A 37 6.84 -4.28 8.27
C ASP A 37 5.63 -4.31 9.20
N THR A 38 5.22 -5.53 9.59
CA THR A 38 4.04 -5.77 10.41
C THR A 38 4.38 -6.70 11.57
N THR A 39 3.65 -6.55 12.68
CA THR A 39 3.71 -7.45 13.84
C THR A 39 2.31 -7.98 14.12
N ASP A 40 2.23 -9.23 14.60
CA ASP A 40 0.97 -9.86 15.02
C ASP A 40 -0.09 -10.01 13.92
N LEU A 41 0.32 -9.94 12.65
CA LEU A 41 -0.54 -10.11 11.50
C LEU A 41 0.09 -11.08 10.52
N GLU A 42 -0.76 -11.80 9.80
CA GLU A 42 -0.32 -12.70 8.74
C GLU A 42 -0.26 -11.92 7.42
N PRO A 43 0.95 -11.61 6.91
CA PRO A 43 1.08 -10.75 5.74
C PRO A 43 0.42 -11.33 4.48
N GLU A 44 0.46 -12.65 4.28
CA GLU A 44 -0.13 -13.29 3.11
C GLU A 44 -1.65 -13.08 3.06
N GLY A 45 -2.33 -13.19 4.20
CA GLY A 45 -3.77 -12.95 4.29
C GLY A 45 -4.13 -11.50 3.99
N ILE A 46 -3.34 -10.56 4.52
CA ILE A 46 -3.53 -9.13 4.26
C ILE A 46 -3.30 -8.83 2.77
N ALA A 47 -2.25 -9.40 2.17
CA ALA A 47 -1.96 -9.21 0.75
C ALA A 47 -3.12 -9.69 -0.13
N ALA A 48 -3.70 -10.84 0.17
CA ALA A 48 -4.85 -11.37 -0.56
C ALA A 48 -6.07 -10.44 -0.44
N LEU A 49 -6.36 -9.94 0.76
CA LEU A 49 -7.46 -9.01 0.98
C LEU A 49 -7.26 -7.67 0.27
N THR A 50 -6.03 -7.15 0.26
CA THR A 50 -5.75 -5.88 -0.43
C THR A 50 -5.84 -6.03 -1.95
N ALA A 51 -5.44 -7.18 -2.50
CA ALA A 51 -5.62 -7.48 -3.92
C ALA A 51 -7.11 -7.49 -4.29
N ALA A 52 -7.95 -8.13 -3.44
CA ALA A 52 -9.40 -8.15 -3.63
C ALA A 52 -9.99 -6.73 -3.52
N ALA A 53 -9.57 -5.96 -2.52
CA ALA A 53 -10.02 -4.58 -2.32
C ALA A 53 -9.65 -3.68 -3.51
N LEU A 54 -8.45 -3.83 -4.05
CA LEU A 54 -8.00 -3.12 -5.25
C LEU A 54 -8.93 -3.44 -6.43
N GLY A 55 -9.26 -4.71 -6.62
CA GLY A 55 -10.16 -5.15 -7.69
C GLY A 55 -11.55 -4.54 -7.55
N VAL A 56 -12.13 -4.57 -6.35
CA VAL A 56 -13.44 -3.97 -6.08
C VAL A 56 -13.37 -2.44 -6.24
N GLY A 57 -12.34 -1.81 -5.68
CA GLY A 57 -12.14 -0.36 -5.79
C GLY A 57 -12.02 0.10 -7.23
N ALA A 58 -11.27 -0.62 -8.06
CA ALA A 58 -11.11 -0.31 -9.48
C ALA A 58 -12.44 -0.40 -10.24
N ARG A 59 -13.24 -1.40 -9.95
CA ARG A 59 -14.57 -1.56 -10.56
C ARG A 59 -15.53 -0.47 -10.11
N LEU A 60 -15.45 -0.07 -8.85
CA LEU A 60 -16.30 0.97 -8.29
C LEU A 60 -16.01 2.34 -8.91
N THR A 61 -14.74 2.71 -9.04
CA THR A 61 -14.36 4.00 -9.64
C THR A 61 -14.70 4.03 -11.13
N GLU A 62 -14.58 2.91 -11.83
CA GLU A 62 -14.96 2.80 -13.23
C GLU A 62 -16.47 2.88 -13.41
N ALA A 63 -17.24 2.09 -12.64
CA ALA A 63 -18.69 2.04 -12.72
C ALA A 63 -19.36 3.39 -12.41
N THR A 64 -18.74 4.20 -11.57
CA THR A 64 -19.24 5.52 -11.18
C THR A 64 -18.67 6.65 -12.05
N GLY A 65 -17.90 6.32 -13.07
CA GLY A 65 -17.32 7.31 -13.99
C GLY A 65 -16.22 8.17 -13.36
N ARG A 66 -15.52 7.65 -12.32
CA ARG A 66 -14.47 8.38 -11.60
C ARG A 66 -13.06 8.09 -12.11
N GLY A 67 -12.93 7.22 -13.13
CA GLY A 67 -11.66 6.91 -13.74
C GLY A 67 -10.90 5.79 -13.02
N GLY A 68 -9.58 5.77 -13.18
CA GLY A 68 -8.73 4.73 -12.60
C GLY A 68 -8.66 4.79 -11.08
N PHE A 69 -8.55 3.64 -10.46
CA PHE A 69 -8.43 3.52 -9.01
C PHE A 69 -7.10 4.08 -8.51
N ARG A 70 -7.14 4.81 -7.42
CA ARG A 70 -5.93 5.33 -6.77
C ARG A 70 -5.71 4.78 -5.37
N GLU A 71 -6.75 4.84 -4.54
CA GLU A 71 -6.59 4.45 -3.13
C GLU A 71 -7.93 4.13 -2.49
N LEU A 72 -7.88 3.28 -1.46
CA LEU A 72 -9.05 2.92 -0.65
C LEU A 72 -8.66 3.03 0.82
N LEU A 73 -9.44 3.80 1.58
CA LEU A 73 -9.28 3.90 3.03
C LEU A 73 -10.43 3.19 3.71
N THR A 74 -10.12 2.25 4.58
CA THR A 74 -11.12 1.67 5.48
C THR A 74 -10.89 2.17 6.90
N ARG A 75 -11.97 2.55 7.57
CA ARG A 75 -11.93 2.97 8.96
C ARG A 75 -12.63 1.93 9.83
N GLY A 76 -11.87 1.34 10.75
CA GLY A 76 -12.41 0.48 11.80
C GLY A 76 -12.49 1.24 13.12
N GLU A 77 -13.02 0.60 14.16
CA GLU A 77 -13.10 1.19 15.50
C GLU A 77 -11.74 1.51 16.09
N LEU A 78 -10.71 0.71 15.72
CA LEU A 78 -9.38 0.79 16.30
C LEU A 78 -8.32 1.37 15.35
N GLY A 79 -8.73 1.90 14.21
CA GLY A 79 -7.79 2.53 13.30
C GLY A 79 -8.16 2.40 11.84
N TYR A 80 -7.16 2.61 10.97
CA TYR A 80 -7.34 2.68 9.53
C TYR A 80 -6.50 1.64 8.82
N THR A 81 -7.03 1.14 7.69
CA THR A 81 -6.26 0.41 6.69
C THR A 81 -6.37 1.16 5.38
N ALA A 82 -5.24 1.58 4.82
CA ALA A 82 -5.22 2.35 3.58
C ALA A 82 -4.45 1.57 2.52
N THR A 83 -5.06 1.39 1.36
CA THR A 83 -4.50 0.64 0.24
C THR A 83 -4.35 1.55 -0.96
N TYR A 84 -3.14 1.59 -1.52
CA TYR A 84 -2.76 2.49 -2.61
C TYR A 84 -2.28 1.68 -3.81
N ALA A 85 -2.81 2.00 -4.98
CA ALA A 85 -2.27 1.47 -6.23
C ALA A 85 -0.92 2.13 -6.51
N VAL A 86 0.11 1.31 -6.75
CA VAL A 86 1.49 1.76 -6.95
C VAL A 86 1.97 1.23 -8.30
N GLY A 87 1.92 2.06 -9.32
CA GLY A 87 2.16 1.60 -10.68
C GLY A 87 1.10 0.58 -11.12
N ALA A 88 1.43 -0.28 -12.08
CA ALA A 88 0.48 -1.21 -12.69
C ALA A 88 0.34 -2.53 -11.92
N PHE A 89 1.36 -2.93 -11.14
CA PHE A 89 1.45 -4.30 -10.63
C PHE A 89 1.63 -4.41 -9.12
N VAL A 90 1.67 -3.28 -8.41
CA VAL A 90 2.05 -3.25 -6.99
C VAL A 90 1.02 -2.49 -6.17
N VAL A 91 0.82 -2.92 -4.94
CA VAL A 91 -0.10 -2.33 -3.98
C VAL A 91 0.66 -2.04 -2.69
N LEU A 92 0.50 -0.82 -2.17
CA LEU A 92 1.01 -0.45 -0.84
C LEU A 92 -0.16 -0.41 0.13
N THR A 93 -0.05 -1.11 1.25
CA THR A 93 -1.05 -1.08 2.32
C THR A 93 -0.43 -0.58 3.61
N LEU A 94 -1.07 0.40 4.24
CA LEU A 94 -0.63 0.97 5.51
C LEU A 94 -1.69 0.73 6.58
N LEU A 95 -1.21 0.40 7.78
CA LEU A 95 -2.04 0.15 8.97
C LEU A 95 -1.75 1.25 9.97
N ALA A 96 -2.77 1.99 10.37
CA ALA A 96 -2.61 3.14 11.24
C ALA A 96 -3.59 3.10 12.41
N GLY A 97 -3.18 3.65 13.56
CA GLY A 97 -4.04 3.79 14.72
C GLY A 97 -5.12 4.86 14.54
N PRO A 98 -6.09 4.94 15.47
CA PRO A 98 -7.23 5.85 15.33
C PRO A 98 -6.85 7.34 15.43
N GLU A 99 -5.69 7.66 16.01
CA GLU A 99 -5.20 9.03 16.11
C GLU A 99 -4.39 9.48 14.89
N ALA A 100 -4.21 8.62 13.88
CA ALA A 100 -3.41 8.97 12.72
C ALA A 100 -4.04 10.12 11.92
N ASN A 101 -3.18 11.01 11.42
CA ASN A 101 -3.61 12.07 10.51
C ASN A 101 -3.73 11.48 9.09
N VAL A 102 -4.97 11.36 8.61
CA VAL A 102 -5.25 10.73 7.31
C VAL A 102 -4.64 11.51 6.15
N GLY A 103 -4.64 12.84 6.20
CA GLY A 103 -4.02 13.66 5.17
C GLY A 103 -2.52 13.41 5.05
N ARG A 104 -1.85 13.33 6.19
CA ARG A 104 -0.41 13.01 6.23
C ARG A 104 -0.14 11.58 5.77
N LEU A 105 -1.01 10.65 6.17
CA LEU A 105 -0.94 9.26 5.72
C LEU A 105 -0.96 9.18 4.19
N HIS A 106 -1.94 9.83 3.57
CA HIS A 106 -2.06 9.86 2.10
C HIS A 106 -0.85 10.53 1.45
N LEU A 107 -0.41 11.66 1.96
CA LEU A 107 0.73 12.40 1.40
C LEU A 107 2.00 11.56 1.39
N GLU A 108 2.36 10.99 2.54
CA GLU A 108 3.56 10.18 2.68
C GLU A 108 3.46 8.87 1.91
N ALA A 109 2.27 8.25 1.87
CA ALA A 109 2.04 7.03 1.10
C ALA A 109 2.22 7.26 -0.39
N ARG A 110 1.73 8.39 -0.93
CA ARG A 110 1.89 8.71 -2.35
C ARG A 110 3.36 8.94 -2.72
N LYS A 111 4.12 9.60 -1.85
CA LYS A 111 5.55 9.80 -2.06
C LYS A 111 6.32 8.48 -2.06
N ALA A 112 6.09 7.65 -1.05
CA ALA A 112 6.71 6.32 -0.97
C ALA A 112 6.27 5.45 -2.14
N GLY A 113 4.99 5.53 -2.52
CA GLY A 113 4.44 4.80 -3.66
C GLY A 113 5.17 5.12 -4.96
N GLY A 114 5.50 6.39 -5.18
CA GLY A 114 6.30 6.80 -6.34
C GLY A 114 7.68 6.14 -6.36
N ARG A 115 8.34 6.09 -5.21
CA ARG A 115 9.66 5.43 -5.08
C ARG A 115 9.56 3.92 -5.27
N ILE A 116 8.54 3.29 -4.70
CA ILE A 116 8.29 1.85 -4.85
C ILE A 116 7.97 1.51 -6.31
N ALA A 117 7.16 2.34 -6.98
CA ALA A 117 6.85 2.17 -8.41
C ALA A 117 8.12 2.22 -9.25
N ALA A 118 9.04 3.13 -8.96
CA ALA A 118 10.33 3.21 -9.64
C ALA A 118 11.18 1.95 -9.45
N LEU A 119 11.19 1.39 -8.23
CA LEU A 119 11.87 0.12 -7.95
C LEU A 119 11.27 -1.03 -8.76
N ALA A 120 9.95 -1.09 -8.86
CA ALA A 120 9.24 -2.11 -9.63
C ALA A 120 9.53 -1.98 -11.12
N ASP A 121 9.51 -0.77 -11.66
CA ASP A 121 9.80 -0.51 -13.06
C ASP A 121 11.23 -0.89 -13.42
N THR A 122 12.19 -0.57 -12.55
CA THR A 122 13.60 -0.96 -12.74
C THR A 122 13.74 -2.48 -12.78
N ALA A 123 13.08 -3.19 -11.85
CA ALA A 123 13.11 -4.65 -11.78
C ALA A 123 12.52 -5.31 -13.03
N LEU A 124 11.56 -4.64 -13.70
CA LEU A 124 10.95 -5.12 -14.94
C LEU A 124 11.71 -4.65 -16.20
N GLY A 125 12.85 -3.97 -16.04
CA GLY A 125 13.65 -3.46 -17.15
C GLY A 125 13.02 -2.25 -17.85
N ARG A 126 12.13 -1.54 -17.21
CA ARG A 126 11.51 -0.33 -17.76
C ARG A 126 12.31 0.91 -17.35
N PRO A 127 12.44 1.90 -18.24
CA PRO A 127 13.14 3.14 -17.93
C PRO A 127 12.39 4.01 -16.91
#